data_b6b6d02402e63bef7be9f13cb0b13621
#
_entry.id   b6b6d02402e63bef7be9f13cb0b13621
#
_cell.length_a   1.000
_cell.length_b   1.000
_cell.length_c   1.000
_cell.angle_alpha   90.00
_cell.angle_beta   90.00
_cell.angle_gamma   90.00
#
_symmetry.space_group_name_H-M   'P 1'
#
loop_
_entity.id
_entity.type
_entity.pdbx_description
1 polymer ?
#
loop_
_entity_poly.entity_id
_entity_poly.type
_entity_poly.pdbx_seq_one_letter_code
_entity_poly.pdbx_strand_id
1 'polypeptide(L)'
;MKLMRVGEAGAERPVVGTAEQWFDASGVTRDFDADFFATGGIERLGSALASGELPPTAIDGERIGAPILRPPSVLCIGMNFAAHAAESGALPPEELVIFFKKSNTVVGPNDPIRRVDVRSTLDWEVELGIVVGVPLHGEVTSHAAMAAIAGYVLADDVSDRWLQLDRSGGQWSKGKCFPGSCALGPWIATADEIEDPQKLDMRSWVNGEPRQGSNTSDMVFSVAQIMMELARVMTLEPGDVILTGTPQGVALSGRFPYLASGDRVRMTIDGLGEIEQSVEPFPVKEIA
;
A
#
# COMPACT_ATOMS: atom_id res chain seq x y z
N MET A 1 -4.45 -3.54 -16.69
CA MET A 1 -3.22 -2.72 -16.93
C MET A 1 -2.44 -2.56 -15.62
N LYS A 2 -1.13 -2.26 -15.71
CA LYS A 2 -0.28 -1.93 -14.57
C LYS A 2 0.13 -0.46 -14.64
N LEU A 3 -0.24 0.34 -13.65
CA LEU A 3 0.09 1.77 -13.57
C LEU A 3 1.33 1.93 -12.70
N MET A 4 2.39 2.53 -13.22
CA MET A 4 3.66 2.71 -12.51
C MET A 4 4.20 4.13 -12.72
N ARG A 5 4.97 4.64 -11.77
CA ARG A 5 5.67 5.92 -11.89
C ARG A 5 7.17 5.67 -11.77
N VAL A 6 7.94 6.14 -12.75
CA VAL A 6 9.39 5.91 -12.83
C VAL A 6 10.16 7.21 -12.97
N GLY A 7 11.36 7.27 -12.43
CA GLY A 7 12.26 8.42 -12.45
C GLY A 7 12.68 8.90 -11.08
N GLU A 8 13.41 9.99 -11.04
CA GLU A 8 13.90 10.61 -9.80
C GLU A 8 12.75 11.05 -8.89
N ALA A 9 12.99 11.01 -7.58
CA ALA A 9 11.99 11.36 -6.58
C ALA A 9 11.47 12.80 -6.76
N GLY A 10 10.18 12.96 -6.99
CA GLY A 10 9.51 14.23 -7.25
C GLY A 10 9.55 14.68 -8.71
N ALA A 11 10.12 13.87 -9.61
CA ALA A 11 10.15 14.09 -11.06
C ALA A 11 9.79 12.81 -11.83
N GLU A 12 9.03 11.92 -11.18
CA GLU A 12 8.57 10.68 -11.79
C GLU A 12 7.62 10.98 -12.96
N ARG A 13 7.63 10.11 -13.97
CA ARG A 13 6.70 10.11 -15.09
C ARG A 13 5.77 8.89 -15.03
N PRO A 14 4.52 9.01 -15.51
CA PRO A 14 3.59 7.90 -15.56
C PRO A 14 3.94 6.95 -16.71
N VAL A 15 3.94 5.64 -16.43
CA VAL A 15 4.04 4.58 -17.43
C VAL A 15 2.96 3.54 -17.20
N VAL A 16 2.48 2.92 -18.30
CA VAL A 16 1.52 1.84 -18.23
C VAL A 16 2.12 0.56 -18.80
N GLY A 17 1.92 -0.54 -18.08
CA GLY A 17 2.40 -1.86 -18.45
C GLY A 17 1.28 -2.81 -18.88
N THR A 18 1.61 -3.66 -19.83
CA THR A 18 0.90 -4.92 -20.15
C THR A 18 1.71 -6.09 -19.59
N ALA A 19 1.33 -7.33 -19.93
CA ALA A 19 2.13 -8.51 -19.63
C ALA A 19 3.52 -8.49 -20.34
N GLU A 20 3.65 -7.78 -21.45
CA GLU A 20 4.79 -7.89 -22.36
C GLU A 20 5.66 -6.63 -22.40
N GLN A 21 5.10 -5.44 -22.15
CA GLN A 21 5.79 -4.19 -22.45
C GLN A 21 5.28 -3.01 -21.61
N TRP A 22 6.14 -1.98 -21.46
CA TRP A 22 5.82 -0.70 -20.86
C TRP A 22 5.67 0.38 -21.93
N PHE A 23 4.78 1.33 -21.67
CA PHE A 23 4.48 2.46 -22.55
C PHE A 23 4.49 3.76 -21.75
N ASP A 24 4.95 4.85 -22.37
CA ASP A 24 4.89 6.17 -21.78
C ASP A 24 3.46 6.71 -21.81
N ALA A 25 2.91 7.02 -20.65
CA ALA A 25 1.56 7.50 -20.48
C ALA A 25 1.47 9.06 -20.43
N SER A 26 2.60 9.76 -20.53
CA SER A 26 2.67 11.23 -20.39
C SER A 26 1.84 12.00 -21.43
N GLY A 27 1.54 11.37 -22.58
CA GLY A 27 0.64 11.94 -23.59
C GLY A 27 -0.85 11.92 -23.20
N VAL A 28 -1.24 11.10 -22.23
CA VAL A 28 -2.63 10.93 -21.76
C VAL A 28 -2.87 11.57 -20.42
N THR A 29 -1.90 11.48 -19.52
CA THR A 29 -1.98 12.07 -18.18
C THR A 29 -0.65 12.63 -17.73
N ARG A 30 -0.71 13.68 -16.92
CA ARG A 30 0.48 14.24 -16.30
C ARG A 30 1.04 13.33 -15.20
N ASP A 31 0.15 12.68 -14.45
CA ASP A 31 0.50 11.78 -13.34
C ASP A 31 -0.69 10.87 -13.00
N PHE A 32 -0.47 9.87 -12.14
CA PHE A 32 -1.52 9.07 -11.50
C PHE A 32 -1.84 9.67 -10.14
N ASP A 33 -2.74 10.63 -10.12
CA ASP A 33 -3.20 11.37 -8.96
C ASP A 33 -4.74 11.28 -8.82
N ALA A 34 -5.30 11.97 -7.84
CA ALA A 34 -6.74 12.01 -7.60
C ALA A 34 -7.52 12.49 -8.85
N ASP A 35 -7.02 13.50 -9.56
CA ASP A 35 -7.66 14.02 -10.78
C ASP A 35 -7.67 12.97 -11.90
N PHE A 36 -6.60 12.20 -12.05
CA PHE A 36 -6.55 11.09 -13.00
C PHE A 36 -7.68 10.09 -12.75
N PHE A 37 -7.84 9.63 -11.51
CA PHE A 37 -8.89 8.67 -11.16
C PHE A 37 -10.29 9.31 -11.27
N ALA A 38 -10.48 10.52 -10.75
CA ALA A 38 -11.77 11.21 -10.74
C ALA A 38 -12.35 11.52 -12.12
N THR A 39 -11.48 11.66 -13.12
CA THR A 39 -11.89 12.11 -14.48
C THR A 39 -11.91 10.99 -15.51
N GLY A 40 -11.97 9.71 -15.12
CA GLY A 40 -11.98 8.57 -16.04
C GLY A 40 -10.61 8.34 -16.73
N GLY A 41 -9.53 8.55 -15.97
CA GLY A 41 -8.16 8.38 -16.49
C GLY A 41 -7.84 6.96 -16.90
N ILE A 42 -8.38 5.96 -16.18
CA ILE A 42 -8.18 4.55 -16.49
C ILE A 42 -8.77 4.20 -17.86
N GLU A 43 -9.98 4.63 -18.15
CA GLU A 43 -10.67 4.38 -19.41
C GLU A 43 -9.97 5.06 -20.58
N ARG A 44 -9.53 6.32 -20.38
CA ARG A 44 -8.76 7.05 -21.40
C ARG A 44 -7.42 6.38 -21.69
N LEU A 45 -6.71 5.95 -20.65
CA LEU A 45 -5.42 5.28 -20.78
C LEU A 45 -5.58 3.91 -21.45
N GLY A 46 -6.61 3.13 -21.08
CA GLY A 46 -6.94 1.86 -21.70
C GLY A 46 -7.27 2.00 -23.19
N SER A 47 -8.01 3.06 -23.56
CA SER A 47 -8.34 3.36 -24.95
C SER A 47 -7.09 3.74 -25.76
N ALA A 48 -6.21 4.58 -25.24
CA ALA A 48 -4.96 4.96 -25.89
C ALA A 48 -4.00 3.78 -26.04
N LEU A 49 -3.96 2.88 -25.05
CA LEU A 49 -3.18 1.65 -25.13
C LEU A 49 -3.72 0.71 -26.21
N ALA A 50 -5.03 0.51 -26.26
CA ALA A 50 -5.68 -0.36 -27.24
C ALA A 50 -5.57 0.16 -28.68
N SER A 51 -5.57 1.49 -28.88
CA SER A 51 -5.39 2.11 -30.20
C SER A 51 -3.93 2.18 -30.66
N GLY A 52 -2.96 1.82 -29.80
CA GLY A 52 -1.52 1.90 -30.11
C GLY A 52 -0.97 3.31 -30.16
N GLU A 53 -1.62 4.29 -29.52
CA GLU A 53 -1.19 5.69 -29.47
C GLU A 53 -0.02 5.92 -28.51
N LEU A 54 0.17 5.00 -27.53
CA LEU A 54 1.21 5.17 -26.53
C LEU A 54 2.56 4.68 -27.04
N PRO A 55 3.62 5.50 -26.96
CA PRO A 55 4.95 5.09 -27.38
C PRO A 55 5.53 4.05 -26.39
N PRO A 56 6.14 2.95 -26.88
CA PRO A 56 6.90 2.04 -26.06
C PRO A 56 8.02 2.76 -25.31
N THR A 57 8.27 2.32 -24.07
CA THR A 57 9.35 2.89 -23.24
C THR A 57 10.07 1.78 -22.46
N ALA A 58 11.38 1.93 -22.27
CA ALA A 58 12.14 1.12 -21.35
C ALA A 58 12.10 1.77 -19.95
N ILE A 59 12.10 0.95 -18.93
CA ILE A 59 12.14 1.37 -17.52
C ILE A 59 13.35 0.78 -16.77
N ASP A 60 14.20 0.03 -17.47
CA ASP A 60 15.33 -0.67 -16.87
C ASP A 60 16.33 0.31 -16.23
N GLY A 61 16.62 0.08 -14.95
CA GLY A 61 17.54 0.91 -14.17
C GLY A 61 16.94 2.24 -13.68
N GLU A 62 15.70 2.58 -14.01
CA GLU A 62 15.04 3.73 -13.44
C GLU A 62 14.53 3.42 -12.01
N ARG A 63 14.54 4.41 -11.13
CA ARG A 63 13.89 4.30 -9.83
C ARG A 63 12.38 4.17 -10.04
N ILE A 64 11.77 3.26 -9.32
CA ILE A 64 10.30 3.12 -9.25
C ILE A 64 9.81 3.96 -8.07
N GLY A 65 8.97 4.95 -8.35
CA GLY A 65 8.26 5.73 -7.34
C GLY A 65 6.99 5.04 -6.87
N ALA A 66 6.32 5.60 -5.86
CA ALA A 66 4.97 5.16 -5.51
C ALA A 66 4.05 5.30 -6.73
N PRO A 67 3.20 4.30 -7.03
CA PRO A 67 2.43 4.29 -8.28
C PRO A 67 1.25 5.28 -8.28
N ILE A 68 1.05 5.98 -7.17
CA ILE A 68 0.08 7.08 -7.05
C ILE A 68 0.78 8.31 -6.45
N LEU A 69 0.55 9.47 -7.06
CA LEU A 69 1.06 10.74 -6.54
C LEU A 69 0.13 11.29 -5.45
N ARG A 70 0.62 11.29 -4.20
CA ARG A 70 -0.05 11.92 -3.05
C ARG A 70 -1.53 11.55 -2.93
N PRO A 71 -1.87 10.32 -2.53
CA PRO A 71 -3.27 9.94 -2.31
C PRO A 71 -3.95 10.96 -1.36
N PRO A 72 -5.22 11.35 -1.60
CA PRO A 72 -5.95 12.25 -0.70
C PRO A 72 -5.92 11.77 0.75
N SER A 73 -6.17 10.47 0.94
CA SER A 73 -6.07 9.79 2.22
C SER A 73 -5.36 8.45 2.10
N VAL A 74 -4.74 8.01 3.19
CA VAL A 74 -4.30 6.62 3.39
C VAL A 74 -5.02 6.11 4.64
N LEU A 75 -6.09 5.34 4.41
CA LEU A 75 -6.87 4.68 5.45
C LEU A 75 -6.28 3.30 5.70
N CYS A 76 -6.28 2.85 6.94
CA CYS A 76 -5.72 1.56 7.31
C CYS A 76 -6.69 0.80 8.20
N ILE A 77 -6.78 -0.52 8.00
CA ILE A 77 -7.64 -1.40 8.78
C ILE A 77 -6.77 -2.26 9.70
N GLY A 78 -6.93 -2.06 10.99
CA GLY A 78 -6.22 -2.85 11.99
C GLY A 78 -6.89 -4.19 12.29
N MET A 79 -6.09 -5.19 12.67
CA MET A 79 -6.55 -6.49 13.17
C MET A 79 -7.45 -7.28 12.21
N ASN A 80 -7.30 -7.08 10.91
CA ASN A 80 -8.19 -7.68 9.90
C ASN A 80 -7.80 -9.11 9.47
N PHE A 81 -6.87 -9.75 10.16
CA PHE A 81 -6.55 -11.17 9.97
C PHE A 81 -6.71 -11.90 11.30
N ALA A 82 -7.54 -12.96 11.32
CA ALA A 82 -7.86 -13.68 12.54
C ALA A 82 -6.60 -14.27 13.22
N ALA A 83 -5.66 -14.79 12.43
CA ALA A 83 -4.41 -15.34 12.95
C ALA A 83 -3.50 -14.25 13.53
N HIS A 84 -3.49 -13.03 12.98
CA HIS A 84 -2.77 -11.89 13.54
C HIS A 84 -3.38 -11.40 14.86
N ALA A 85 -4.70 -11.36 14.96
CA ALA A 85 -5.39 -11.05 16.21
C ALA A 85 -5.03 -12.08 17.30
N ALA A 86 -5.09 -13.38 16.98
CA ALA A 86 -4.73 -14.46 17.89
C ALA A 86 -3.25 -14.41 18.33
N GLU A 87 -2.32 -14.08 17.43
CA GLU A 87 -0.89 -13.92 17.73
C GLU A 87 -0.64 -12.79 18.74
N SER A 88 -1.47 -11.74 18.70
CA SER A 88 -1.45 -10.62 19.64
C SER A 88 -2.25 -10.88 20.92
N GLY A 89 -2.83 -12.07 21.09
CA GLY A 89 -3.66 -12.45 22.24
C GLY A 89 -5.05 -11.80 22.25
N ALA A 90 -5.49 -11.27 21.12
CA ALA A 90 -6.80 -10.64 20.94
C ALA A 90 -7.78 -11.54 20.17
N LEU A 91 -9.08 -11.24 20.29
CA LEU A 91 -10.09 -11.77 19.39
C LEU A 91 -10.17 -10.89 18.14
N PRO A 92 -10.62 -11.45 17.00
CA PRO A 92 -10.96 -10.64 15.83
C PRO A 92 -11.97 -9.55 16.20
N PRO A 93 -11.83 -8.32 15.69
CA PRO A 93 -12.76 -7.25 16.03
C PRO A 93 -14.13 -7.48 15.39
N GLU A 94 -15.19 -7.05 16.09
CA GLU A 94 -16.57 -7.08 15.57
C GLU A 94 -16.87 -5.90 14.62
N GLU A 95 -16.09 -4.81 14.71
CA GLU A 95 -16.18 -3.60 13.89
C GLU A 95 -14.80 -3.25 13.31
N LEU A 96 -14.76 -2.53 12.19
CA LEU A 96 -13.49 -2.08 11.60
C LEU A 96 -12.69 -1.21 12.58
N VAL A 97 -11.47 -1.59 12.83
CA VAL A 97 -10.49 -0.74 13.53
C VAL A 97 -9.80 0.15 12.48
N ILE A 98 -10.19 1.42 12.45
CA ILE A 98 -9.71 2.37 11.44
C ILE A 98 -8.63 3.27 12.03
N PHE A 99 -7.53 3.43 11.31
CA PHE A 99 -6.53 4.46 11.59
C PHE A 99 -6.01 5.05 10.28
N PHE A 100 -5.16 6.06 10.36
CA PHE A 100 -4.70 6.80 9.19
C PHE A 100 -3.19 6.86 9.13
N LYS A 101 -2.67 6.82 7.91
CA LYS A 101 -1.32 7.30 7.57
C LYS A 101 -1.45 8.62 6.83
N LYS A 102 -0.50 9.50 7.02
CA LYS A 102 -0.49 10.77 6.32
C LYS A 102 0.01 10.57 4.87
N SER A 103 -0.63 11.19 3.89
CA SER A 103 -0.29 11.05 2.46
C SER A 103 1.20 11.23 2.14
N ASN A 104 1.93 12.06 2.91
CA ASN A 104 3.36 12.27 2.71
C ASN A 104 4.26 11.19 3.36
N THR A 105 3.68 10.13 3.89
CA THR A 105 4.43 8.93 4.32
C THR A 105 4.67 7.98 3.17
N VAL A 106 3.90 8.14 2.08
CA VAL A 106 3.95 7.28 0.90
C VAL A 106 5.27 7.46 0.15
N VAL A 107 5.92 6.32 -0.14
CA VAL A 107 7.19 6.21 -0.86
C VAL A 107 7.13 5.08 -1.87
N GLY A 108 8.11 5.00 -2.76
CA GLY A 108 8.24 3.91 -3.74
C GLY A 108 8.59 2.57 -3.09
N PRO A 109 8.43 1.46 -3.85
CA PRO A 109 8.59 0.09 -3.34
C PRO A 109 10.01 -0.22 -2.87
N ASN A 110 11.00 0.53 -3.33
CA ASN A 110 12.42 0.29 -3.02
C ASN A 110 13.05 1.46 -2.25
N ASP A 111 12.24 2.44 -1.85
CA ASP A 111 12.72 3.54 -1.03
C ASP A 111 12.98 3.04 0.41
N PRO A 112 14.01 3.55 1.09
CA PRO A 112 14.42 2.99 2.38
C PRO A 112 13.46 3.30 3.51
N ILE A 113 13.38 2.38 4.47
CA ILE A 113 12.72 2.59 5.77
C ILE A 113 13.64 3.46 6.65
N ARG A 114 13.11 4.58 7.16
CA ARG A 114 13.88 5.53 7.96
C ARG A 114 13.49 5.50 9.43
N ARG A 115 14.47 5.34 10.29
CA ARG A 115 14.26 5.47 11.74
C ARG A 115 14.08 6.93 12.12
N VAL A 116 13.15 7.22 13.01
CA VAL A 116 12.86 8.59 13.49
C VAL A 116 13.41 8.86 14.89
N ASP A 117 13.75 7.81 15.65
CA ASP A 117 14.33 7.89 16.99
C ASP A 117 15.29 6.70 17.20
N VAL A 118 16.28 6.85 18.07
CA VAL A 118 17.17 5.76 18.46
C VAL A 118 16.42 4.60 19.16
N ARG A 119 15.26 4.91 19.74
CA ARG A 119 14.37 3.95 20.44
C ARG A 119 13.33 3.31 19.51
N SER A 120 13.26 3.72 18.23
CA SER A 120 12.31 3.15 17.27
C SER A 120 12.39 1.64 17.25
N THR A 121 11.23 0.99 17.37
CA THR A 121 11.05 -0.46 17.23
C THR A 121 10.26 -0.71 15.96
N LEU A 122 11.00 -0.71 14.83
CA LEU A 122 10.42 -0.81 13.50
C LEU A 122 9.98 -2.24 13.19
N ASP A 123 8.81 -2.36 12.59
CA ASP A 123 8.16 -3.60 12.23
C ASP A 123 7.60 -3.51 10.81
N TRP A 124 7.51 -4.63 10.11
CA TRP A 124 7.00 -4.78 8.75
C TRP A 124 5.55 -5.29 8.76
N GLU A 125 4.78 -4.91 7.76
CA GLU A 125 3.40 -5.37 7.59
C GLU A 125 3.05 -5.45 6.11
N VAL A 126 3.10 -6.67 5.52
CA VAL A 126 2.62 -6.88 4.14
C VAL A 126 1.11 -6.72 4.09
N GLU A 127 0.63 -5.84 3.20
CA GLU A 127 -0.80 -5.54 3.07
C GLU A 127 -1.24 -5.44 1.62
N LEU A 128 -2.47 -5.88 1.36
CA LEU A 128 -3.20 -5.51 0.15
C LEU A 128 -3.66 -4.06 0.29
N GLY A 129 -3.32 -3.21 -0.66
CA GLY A 129 -3.86 -1.87 -0.78
C GLY A 129 -4.95 -1.81 -1.83
N ILE A 130 -6.04 -1.09 -1.55
CA ILE A 130 -7.14 -0.79 -2.48
C ILE A 130 -6.98 0.66 -2.90
N VAL A 131 -7.10 0.96 -4.19
CA VAL A 131 -7.14 2.33 -4.72
C VAL A 131 -8.57 2.64 -5.15
N VAL A 132 -9.14 3.70 -4.60
CA VAL A 132 -10.51 4.14 -4.94
C VAL A 132 -10.52 4.83 -6.29
N GLY A 133 -11.45 4.47 -7.16
CA GLY A 133 -11.61 5.02 -8.50
C GLY A 133 -12.77 5.99 -8.65
N VAL A 134 -13.85 5.75 -7.90
CA VAL A 134 -15.09 6.54 -7.97
C VAL A 134 -15.53 6.92 -6.56
N PRO A 135 -16.06 8.13 -6.37
CA PRO A 135 -16.56 8.54 -5.06
C PRO A 135 -17.58 7.55 -4.50
N LEU A 136 -17.44 7.20 -3.21
CA LEU A 136 -18.35 6.27 -2.55
C LEU A 136 -18.73 6.80 -1.16
N HIS A 137 -20.03 6.84 -0.83
CA HIS A 137 -20.50 7.27 0.49
C HIS A 137 -21.90 6.71 0.79
N GLY A 138 -22.23 6.62 2.08
CA GLY A 138 -23.51 6.13 2.58
C GLY A 138 -23.67 4.60 2.50
N GLU A 139 -24.90 4.14 2.58
CA GLU A 139 -25.20 2.71 2.45
C GLU A 139 -25.12 2.28 0.99
N VAL A 140 -24.21 1.36 0.69
CA VAL A 140 -23.95 0.87 -0.67
C VAL A 140 -24.00 -0.65 -0.71
N THR A 141 -24.30 -1.20 -1.89
CA THR A 141 -24.25 -2.66 -2.11
C THR A 141 -22.79 -3.13 -2.31
N SER A 142 -22.53 -4.41 -2.05
CA SER A 142 -21.23 -5.02 -2.33
C SER A 142 -20.81 -4.82 -3.81
N HIS A 143 -21.75 -4.89 -4.75
CA HIS A 143 -21.48 -4.64 -6.16
C HIS A 143 -21.00 -3.20 -6.42
N ALA A 144 -21.70 -2.20 -5.84
CA ALA A 144 -21.30 -0.79 -5.97
C ALA A 144 -19.93 -0.52 -5.29
N ALA A 145 -19.70 -1.13 -4.13
CA ALA A 145 -18.43 -1.04 -3.43
C ALA A 145 -17.26 -1.57 -4.27
N MET A 146 -17.40 -2.75 -4.87
CA MET A 146 -16.38 -3.33 -5.73
C MET A 146 -16.21 -2.55 -7.04
N ALA A 147 -17.29 -2.03 -7.62
CA ALA A 147 -17.24 -1.20 -8.83
C ALA A 147 -16.57 0.16 -8.61
N ALA A 148 -16.44 0.63 -7.35
CA ALA A 148 -15.74 1.87 -7.03
C ALA A 148 -14.22 1.72 -6.95
N ILE A 149 -13.68 0.50 -7.09
CA ILE A 149 -12.24 0.21 -6.98
C ILE A 149 -11.57 0.44 -8.33
N ALA A 150 -10.54 1.30 -8.34
CA ALA A 150 -9.67 1.51 -9.50
C ALA A 150 -8.69 0.36 -9.72
N GLY A 151 -8.17 -0.19 -8.63
CA GLY A 151 -7.18 -1.27 -8.67
C GLY A 151 -6.61 -1.59 -7.29
N TYR A 152 -5.58 -2.43 -7.32
CA TYR A 152 -4.92 -2.95 -6.12
C TYR A 152 -3.41 -2.71 -6.18
N VAL A 153 -2.80 -2.57 -5.02
CA VAL A 153 -1.36 -2.29 -4.86
C VAL A 153 -0.79 -3.09 -3.69
N LEU A 154 0.45 -3.54 -3.81
CA LEU A 154 1.19 -4.08 -2.67
C LEU A 154 1.65 -2.93 -1.78
N ALA A 155 1.55 -3.10 -0.45
CA ALA A 155 1.97 -2.12 0.53
C ALA A 155 2.83 -2.75 1.65
N ASP A 156 3.76 -1.94 2.21
CA ASP A 156 4.34 -2.16 3.53
C ASP A 156 3.83 -1.07 4.48
N ASP A 157 2.95 -1.43 5.44
CA ASP A 157 2.49 -0.54 6.50
C ASP A 157 3.51 -0.50 7.65
N VAL A 158 4.71 0.03 7.37
CA VAL A 158 5.80 0.09 8.35
C VAL A 158 5.34 0.77 9.63
N SER A 159 5.59 0.10 10.75
CA SER A 159 5.14 0.50 12.09
C SER A 159 6.32 0.78 13.01
N ASP A 160 6.28 1.88 13.73
CA ASP A 160 7.13 2.08 14.91
C ASP A 160 6.33 1.73 16.16
N ARG A 161 6.51 0.50 16.69
CA ARG A 161 5.71 -0.01 17.80
C ARG A 161 5.89 0.78 19.08
N TRP A 162 7.09 1.34 19.32
CA TRP A 162 7.30 2.22 20.47
C TRP A 162 6.44 3.50 20.39
N LEU A 163 6.36 4.12 19.22
CA LEU A 163 5.48 5.28 19.00
C LEU A 163 4.00 4.87 18.95
N GLN A 164 3.67 3.70 18.39
CA GLN A 164 2.30 3.22 18.25
C GLN A 164 1.67 2.82 19.58
N LEU A 165 2.42 2.18 20.48
CA LEU A 165 1.89 1.58 21.70
C LEU A 165 2.34 2.35 22.94
N ASP A 166 3.65 2.52 23.17
CA ASP A 166 4.18 3.07 24.42
C ASP A 166 4.04 4.59 24.50
N ARG A 167 4.08 5.26 23.35
CA ARG A 167 4.06 6.72 23.25
C ARG A 167 2.87 7.28 22.49
N SER A 168 1.89 6.44 22.20
CA SER A 168 0.75 6.78 21.33
C SER A 168 -0.23 7.77 21.99
N GLY A 169 -0.42 7.67 23.30
CA GLY A 169 -1.55 8.31 23.96
C GLY A 169 -2.89 7.73 23.50
N GLY A 170 -2.91 6.45 23.06
CA GLY A 170 -4.09 5.76 22.53
C GLY A 170 -4.32 5.93 21.01
N GLN A 171 -3.40 6.60 20.30
CA GLN A 171 -3.54 6.85 18.84
C GLN A 171 -2.47 6.11 18.04
N TRP A 172 -2.86 5.08 17.30
CA TRP A 172 -1.96 4.25 16.49
C TRP A 172 -1.23 5.02 15.39
N SER A 173 -1.91 6.00 14.78
CA SER A 173 -1.34 6.81 13.70
C SER A 173 0.00 7.47 14.05
N LYS A 174 0.28 7.68 15.35
CA LYS A 174 1.56 8.25 15.80
C LYS A 174 2.76 7.36 15.46
N GLY A 175 2.60 6.04 15.52
CA GLY A 175 3.61 5.05 15.12
C GLY A 175 3.53 4.64 13.66
N LYS A 176 2.59 5.21 12.90
CA LYS A 176 2.28 4.87 11.49
C LYS A 176 2.51 6.04 10.52
N CYS A 177 2.75 7.28 11.02
CA CYS A 177 2.83 8.50 10.22
C CYS A 177 4.22 9.13 10.14
N PHE A 178 5.29 8.35 10.28
CA PHE A 178 6.64 8.89 10.09
C PHE A 178 7.05 8.85 8.60
N PRO A 179 8.00 9.69 8.16
CA PRO A 179 8.40 9.75 6.75
C PRO A 179 8.89 8.40 6.22
N GLY A 180 8.33 7.95 5.08
CA GLY A 180 8.70 6.67 4.46
C GLY A 180 8.08 5.44 5.12
N SER A 181 7.07 5.61 5.98
CA SER A 181 6.41 4.48 6.65
C SER A 181 5.34 3.77 5.81
N CYS A 182 5.15 4.14 4.54
CA CYS A 182 4.16 3.54 3.67
C CYS A 182 4.77 3.32 2.27
N ALA A 183 5.43 2.19 2.06
CA ALA A 183 5.85 1.85 0.71
C ALA A 183 4.67 1.31 -0.09
N LEU A 184 4.50 1.79 -1.31
CA LEU A 184 3.49 1.32 -2.25
C LEU A 184 4.13 0.95 -3.58
N GLY A 185 3.67 -0.13 -4.18
CA GLY A 185 4.09 -0.48 -5.53
C GLY A 185 4.48 -1.95 -5.71
N PRO A 186 5.18 -2.28 -6.81
CA PRO A 186 5.73 -1.37 -7.84
C PRO A 186 4.71 -0.73 -8.76
N TRP A 187 3.49 -1.26 -8.87
CA TRP A 187 2.40 -0.75 -9.70
C TRP A 187 1.06 -0.88 -9.00
N ILE A 188 0.07 -0.12 -9.48
CA ILE A 188 -1.33 -0.41 -9.27
C ILE A 188 -1.75 -1.36 -10.41
N ALA A 189 -2.19 -2.58 -10.08
CA ALA A 189 -2.91 -3.43 -11.01
C ALA A 189 -4.35 -2.95 -11.08
N THR A 190 -4.85 -2.56 -12.27
CA THR A 190 -6.26 -2.17 -12.43
C THR A 190 -7.19 -3.29 -12.01
N ALA A 191 -8.40 -2.98 -11.58
CA ALA A 191 -9.31 -3.95 -10.96
C ALA A 191 -9.59 -5.19 -11.84
N ASP A 192 -9.56 -5.02 -13.15
CA ASP A 192 -9.74 -6.10 -14.15
C ASP A 192 -8.55 -7.07 -14.24
N GLU A 193 -7.36 -6.71 -13.73
CA GLU A 193 -6.18 -7.59 -13.68
C GLU A 193 -6.24 -8.60 -12.51
N ILE A 194 -7.08 -8.35 -11.52
CA ILE A 194 -7.21 -9.17 -10.30
C ILE A 194 -8.58 -9.82 -10.29
N GLU A 195 -8.63 -11.11 -10.62
CA GLU A 195 -9.88 -11.87 -10.75
C GLU A 195 -10.65 -11.93 -9.41
N ASP A 196 -9.94 -12.20 -8.31
CA ASP A 196 -10.53 -12.27 -6.98
C ASP A 196 -9.55 -11.74 -5.92
N PRO A 197 -9.76 -10.51 -5.39
CA PRO A 197 -8.86 -9.95 -4.39
C PRO A 197 -8.89 -10.68 -3.03
N GLN A 198 -9.81 -11.63 -2.84
CA GLN A 198 -9.86 -12.50 -1.65
C GLN A 198 -9.12 -13.83 -1.84
N LYS A 199 -8.30 -13.98 -2.88
CA LYS A 199 -7.56 -15.22 -3.16
C LYS A 199 -6.09 -14.98 -3.53
N LEU A 200 -5.47 -13.96 -2.96
CA LEU A 200 -4.09 -13.59 -3.24
C LEU A 200 -3.16 -14.10 -2.14
N ASP A 201 -2.12 -14.82 -2.51
CA ASP A 201 -1.05 -15.18 -1.57
C ASP A 201 -0.22 -13.94 -1.23
N MET A 202 0.07 -13.79 0.07
CA MET A 202 0.85 -12.68 0.65
C MET A 202 2.05 -13.24 1.41
N ARG A 203 3.23 -12.69 1.18
CA ARG A 203 4.47 -13.16 1.85
C ARG A 203 5.41 -12.01 2.16
N SER A 204 6.15 -12.15 3.28
CA SER A 204 7.26 -11.27 3.60
C SER A 204 8.48 -12.04 4.12
N TRP A 205 9.64 -11.42 3.92
CA TRP A 205 10.94 -11.91 4.38
C TRP A 205 11.75 -10.76 4.97
N VAL A 206 12.56 -11.07 5.98
CA VAL A 206 13.59 -10.16 6.50
C VAL A 206 14.94 -10.85 6.38
N ASN A 207 15.88 -10.23 5.67
CA ASN A 207 17.21 -10.79 5.37
C ASN A 207 17.14 -12.18 4.70
N GLY A 208 16.13 -12.40 3.86
CA GLY A 208 15.90 -13.67 3.18
C GLY A 208 15.17 -14.73 4.02
N GLU A 209 14.98 -14.49 5.31
CA GLU A 209 14.27 -15.41 6.21
C GLU A 209 12.76 -15.14 6.18
N PRO A 210 11.89 -16.15 6.00
CA PRO A 210 10.44 -15.98 5.97
C PRO A 210 9.90 -15.38 7.28
N ARG A 211 8.93 -14.49 7.15
CA ARG A 211 8.22 -13.85 8.27
C ARG A 211 6.72 -14.07 8.17
N GLN A 212 6.07 -13.46 7.19
CA GLN A 212 4.64 -13.59 6.98
C GLN A 212 4.35 -14.51 5.79
N GLY A 213 3.26 -15.26 5.89
CA GLY A 213 2.74 -16.11 4.83
C GLY A 213 1.27 -16.38 5.12
N SER A 214 0.39 -15.88 4.24
CA SER A 214 -1.06 -16.00 4.36
C SER A 214 -1.71 -15.82 2.99
N ASN A 215 -3.02 -15.77 2.99
CA ASN A 215 -3.84 -15.50 1.81
C ASN A 215 -4.90 -14.47 2.18
N THR A 216 -5.30 -13.62 1.26
CA THR A 216 -6.34 -12.60 1.52
C THR A 216 -7.70 -13.20 1.87
N SER A 217 -7.93 -14.50 1.64
CA SER A 217 -9.10 -15.24 2.14
C SER A 217 -9.17 -15.31 3.67
N ASP A 218 -8.04 -15.08 4.38
CA ASP A 218 -7.98 -15.11 5.84
C ASP A 218 -8.41 -13.79 6.49
N MET A 219 -8.77 -12.78 5.68
CA MET A 219 -9.31 -11.52 6.17
C MET A 219 -10.61 -11.71 6.95
N VAL A 220 -10.75 -11.01 8.08
CA VAL A 220 -11.98 -10.96 8.89
C VAL A 220 -13.07 -10.21 8.15
N PHE A 221 -12.73 -9.04 7.61
CA PHE A 221 -13.59 -8.25 6.74
C PHE A 221 -13.04 -8.30 5.32
N SER A 222 -13.85 -8.78 4.39
CA SER A 222 -13.49 -8.82 2.98
C SER A 222 -13.30 -7.42 2.39
N VAL A 223 -12.64 -7.33 1.22
CA VAL A 223 -12.47 -6.08 0.46
C VAL A 223 -13.82 -5.35 0.30
N ALA A 224 -14.87 -6.07 -0.09
CA ALA A 224 -16.21 -5.47 -0.25
C ALA A 224 -16.77 -4.94 1.07
N GLN A 225 -16.63 -5.67 2.18
CA GLN A 225 -17.09 -5.23 3.50
C GLN A 225 -16.31 -4.02 3.99
N ILE A 226 -15.00 -3.96 3.80
CA ILE A 226 -14.17 -2.80 4.12
C ILE A 226 -14.69 -1.56 3.39
N MET A 227 -14.89 -1.65 2.07
CA MET A 227 -15.39 -0.54 1.26
C MET A 227 -16.79 -0.09 1.71
N MET A 228 -17.70 -1.02 1.99
CA MET A 228 -19.05 -0.73 2.44
C MET A 228 -19.06 -0.03 3.81
N GLU A 229 -18.31 -0.56 4.78
CA GLU A 229 -18.27 -0.01 6.14
C GLU A 229 -17.59 1.36 6.18
N LEU A 230 -16.51 1.56 5.42
CA LEU A 230 -15.87 2.87 5.30
C LEU A 230 -16.83 3.88 4.65
N ALA A 231 -17.52 3.52 3.56
CA ALA A 231 -18.47 4.40 2.88
C ALA A 231 -19.62 4.82 3.79
N ARG A 232 -20.03 3.98 4.74
CA ARG A 232 -21.10 4.29 5.70
C ARG A 232 -20.71 5.41 6.65
N VAL A 233 -19.44 5.54 7.01
CA VAL A 233 -18.97 6.49 8.05
C VAL A 233 -18.18 7.67 7.49
N MET A 234 -17.76 7.59 6.22
CA MET A 234 -17.02 8.69 5.56
C MET A 234 -17.23 8.66 4.05
N THR A 235 -16.84 9.71 3.36
CA THR A 235 -16.75 9.72 1.90
C THR A 235 -15.39 9.19 1.49
N LEU A 236 -15.35 8.18 0.63
CA LEU A 236 -14.15 7.72 -0.05
C LEU A 236 -14.02 8.51 -1.35
N GLU A 237 -12.86 9.07 -1.61
CA GLU A 237 -12.58 9.90 -2.78
C GLU A 237 -11.67 9.17 -3.78
N PRO A 238 -11.76 9.47 -5.09
CA PRO A 238 -10.86 8.90 -6.08
C PRO A 238 -9.40 9.16 -5.72
N GLY A 239 -8.58 8.13 -5.78
CA GLY A 239 -7.18 8.18 -5.37
C GLY A 239 -6.92 7.92 -3.89
N ASP A 240 -7.96 7.79 -3.03
CA ASP A 240 -7.75 7.27 -1.68
C ASP A 240 -7.15 5.87 -1.73
N VAL A 241 -6.22 5.59 -0.82
CA VAL A 241 -5.62 4.28 -0.64
C VAL A 241 -6.10 3.68 0.68
N ILE A 242 -6.58 2.44 0.63
CA ILE A 242 -7.04 1.71 1.81
C ILE A 242 -6.15 0.50 2.01
N LEU A 243 -5.40 0.44 3.10
CA LEU A 243 -4.59 -0.70 3.51
C LEU A 243 -5.47 -1.65 4.32
N THR A 244 -5.52 -2.93 3.93
CA THR A 244 -6.56 -3.87 4.38
C THR A 244 -6.20 -4.66 5.63
N GLY A 245 -5.05 -4.39 6.23
CA GLY A 245 -4.52 -5.13 7.37
C GLY A 245 -3.50 -6.18 6.97
N THR A 246 -2.69 -6.57 7.93
CA THR A 246 -1.57 -7.50 7.77
C THR A 246 -1.85 -8.85 8.43
N PRO A 247 -1.34 -9.97 7.87
CA PRO A 247 -1.41 -11.28 8.49
C PRO A 247 -0.40 -11.44 9.64
N GLN A 248 -0.45 -12.58 10.34
CA GLN A 248 0.49 -12.99 11.37
C GLN A 248 1.95 -13.02 10.87
N GLY A 249 2.90 -12.95 11.80
CA GLY A 249 4.34 -13.05 11.52
C GLY A 249 5.06 -11.70 11.56
N VAL A 250 4.45 -10.69 12.20
CA VAL A 250 5.08 -9.42 12.53
C VAL A 250 5.99 -9.54 13.76
N ALA A 251 6.94 -8.61 13.92
CA ALA A 251 7.84 -8.62 15.08
C ALA A 251 7.11 -8.34 16.42
N LEU A 252 6.00 -7.60 16.38
CA LEU A 252 5.15 -7.33 17.56
C LEU A 252 4.72 -8.60 18.31
N SER A 253 4.61 -9.72 17.61
CA SER A 253 4.31 -11.03 18.22
C SER A 253 5.36 -11.50 19.23
N GLY A 254 6.55 -10.92 19.23
CA GLY A 254 7.70 -11.37 20.03
C GLY A 254 8.43 -12.60 19.46
N ARG A 255 7.98 -13.14 18.33
CA ARG A 255 8.62 -14.29 17.66
C ARG A 255 9.88 -13.90 16.90
N PHE A 256 9.95 -12.66 16.46
CA PHE A 256 11.03 -12.11 15.65
C PHE A 256 11.56 -10.81 16.23
N PRO A 257 12.84 -10.48 16.02
CA PRO A 257 13.37 -9.19 16.42
C PRO A 257 12.78 -8.07 15.57
N TYR A 258 12.66 -6.87 16.13
CA TYR A 258 12.37 -5.66 15.37
C TYR A 258 13.49 -5.36 14.38
N LEU A 259 13.16 -4.63 13.31
CA LEU A 259 14.11 -4.25 12.28
C LEU A 259 15.26 -3.40 12.84
N ALA A 260 16.46 -3.75 12.44
CA ALA A 260 17.71 -3.04 12.72
C ALA A 260 18.23 -2.34 11.46
N SER A 261 19.14 -1.37 11.65
CA SER A 261 19.81 -0.71 10.52
C SER A 261 20.59 -1.72 9.70
N GLY A 262 20.40 -1.68 8.38
CA GLY A 262 21.02 -2.60 7.42
C GLY A 262 20.15 -3.82 7.08
N ASP A 263 19.06 -4.07 7.81
CA ASP A 263 18.11 -5.11 7.45
C ASP A 263 17.43 -4.82 6.10
N ARG A 264 17.07 -5.89 5.39
CA ARG A 264 16.29 -5.85 4.15
C ARG A 264 14.95 -6.52 4.35
N VAL A 265 13.89 -5.83 3.99
CA VAL A 265 12.52 -6.33 4.00
C VAL A 265 12.09 -6.57 2.56
N ARG A 266 11.60 -7.76 2.27
CA ARG A 266 11.05 -8.13 0.96
C ARG A 266 9.63 -8.62 1.13
N MET A 267 8.74 -8.19 0.24
CA MET A 267 7.31 -8.55 0.26
C MET A 267 6.79 -8.84 -1.12
N THR A 268 5.82 -9.75 -1.20
CA THR A 268 5.10 -10.05 -2.45
C THR A 268 3.63 -10.30 -2.18
N ILE A 269 2.79 -9.90 -3.14
CA ILE A 269 1.40 -10.35 -3.28
C ILE A 269 1.19 -10.77 -4.74
N ASP A 270 0.46 -11.83 -4.95
CA ASP A 270 0.18 -12.37 -6.29
C ASP A 270 -0.40 -11.28 -7.22
N GLY A 271 0.18 -11.12 -8.41
CA GLY A 271 -0.22 -10.13 -9.41
C GLY A 271 0.23 -8.69 -9.13
N LEU A 272 0.73 -8.40 -7.92
CA LEU A 272 1.06 -7.02 -7.48
C LEU A 272 2.57 -6.73 -7.44
N GLY A 273 3.41 -7.71 -7.78
CA GLY A 273 4.85 -7.53 -7.83
C GLY A 273 5.56 -7.68 -6.47
N GLU A 274 6.63 -6.93 -6.29
CA GLU A 274 7.52 -7.06 -5.13
C GLU A 274 7.93 -5.68 -4.60
N ILE A 275 8.01 -5.57 -3.27
CA ILE A 275 8.65 -4.48 -2.52
C ILE A 275 9.96 -5.03 -1.94
N GLU A 276 11.06 -4.29 -2.08
CA GLU A 276 12.30 -4.56 -1.36
C GLU A 276 12.88 -3.28 -0.78
N GLN A 277 12.85 -3.15 0.54
CA GLN A 277 13.32 -1.98 1.26
C GLN A 277 14.52 -2.30 2.16
N SER A 278 15.44 -1.35 2.30
CA SER A 278 16.51 -1.39 3.31
C SER A 278 16.19 -0.48 4.48
N VAL A 279 16.63 -0.85 5.68
CA VAL A 279 16.48 0.00 6.88
C VAL A 279 17.70 0.90 7.01
N GLU A 280 17.49 2.22 6.88
CA GLU A 280 18.55 3.20 7.09
C GLU A 280 18.83 3.43 8.58
N PRO A 281 20.08 3.76 8.96
CA PRO A 281 20.39 4.17 10.32
C PRO A 281 19.69 5.47 10.67
N PHE A 282 19.41 5.67 11.98
CA PHE A 282 18.92 6.94 12.47
C PHE A 282 19.95 8.05 12.15
N PRO A 283 19.55 9.10 11.43
CA PRO A 283 20.47 10.19 11.11
C PRO A 283 20.83 10.96 12.39
N VAL A 284 22.04 10.80 12.88
CA VAL A 284 22.58 11.67 13.92
C VAL A 284 22.82 13.02 13.26
N LYS A 285 21.90 13.97 13.42
CA LYS A 285 22.19 15.36 13.06
C LYS A 285 23.17 15.90 14.07
N GLU A 286 24.39 16.16 13.66
CA GLU A 286 25.23 17.11 14.38
C GLU A 286 24.49 18.45 14.35
N ILE A 287 24.04 18.90 15.51
CA ILE A 287 23.51 20.25 15.68
C ILE A 287 24.70 21.18 15.56
N ALA A 288 24.83 21.86 14.42
CA ALA A 288 25.82 22.89 14.21
C ALA A 288 25.46 24.16 15.00
#